data_08730a83cff1d3db4e1aeada54dbeb49
#
_entry.id   08730a83cff1d3db4e1aeada54dbeb49
#
_cell.length_a   1.000
_cell.length_b   1.000
_cell.length_c   1.000
_cell.angle_alpha   90.00
_cell.angle_beta   90.00
_cell.angle_gamma   90.00
#
_symmetry.space_group_name_H-M   'P 1'
#
loop_
_entity.id
_entity.type
_entity.pdbx_description
1 polymer ?
#
loop_
_entity_poly.entity_id
_entity_poly.type
_entity_poly.pdbx_seq_one_letter_code
_entity_poly.pdbx_strand_id
1 'polypeptide(L)'
;MEDDAVLSQINELVAEEHQLLESSRGGEGLDEQEEARLKAVEVALDRCWDLLRQRRAGRHAGRDPEDAHLRDAATVEGYQQ
;
A
#
# COMPACT_ATOMS: atom_id res chain seq x y z
N MET A 1 3.55 -8.47 12.48
CA MET A 1 2.32 -8.37 11.65
C MET A 1 2.22 -9.61 10.76
N GLU A 2 1.12 -10.29 10.81
CA GLU A 2 0.89 -11.49 10.01
C GLU A 2 0.49 -11.12 8.58
N ASP A 3 0.76 -12.04 7.64
CA ASP A 3 0.43 -11.82 6.23
C ASP A 3 -1.07 -11.54 6.04
N ASP A 4 -1.94 -12.25 6.78
CA ASP A 4 -3.38 -12.05 6.68
C ASP A 4 -3.80 -10.64 7.08
N ALA A 5 -3.16 -10.07 8.11
CA ALA A 5 -3.44 -8.70 8.52
C ALA A 5 -3.00 -7.70 7.45
N VAL A 6 -1.85 -7.93 6.83
CA VAL A 6 -1.36 -7.08 5.75
C VAL A 6 -2.29 -7.16 4.54
N LEU A 7 -2.72 -8.37 4.18
CA LEU A 7 -3.63 -8.57 3.04
C LEU A 7 -4.99 -7.92 3.30
N SER A 8 -5.51 -7.99 4.53
CA SER A 8 -6.75 -7.31 4.89
C SER A 8 -6.63 -5.79 4.72
N GLN A 9 -5.50 -5.25 5.15
CA GLN A 9 -5.24 -3.82 5.00
C GLN A 9 -5.17 -3.42 3.53
N ILE A 10 -4.51 -4.23 2.71
CA ILE A 10 -4.44 -4.00 1.26
C ILE A 10 -5.85 -3.99 0.67
N ASN A 11 -6.69 -4.94 1.04
CA ASN A 11 -8.06 -5.01 0.53
C ASN A 11 -8.87 -3.76 0.88
N GLU A 12 -8.72 -3.25 2.09
CA GLU A 12 -9.39 -2.02 2.51
C GLU A 12 -8.89 -0.82 1.70
N LEU A 13 -7.59 -0.74 1.48
CA LEU A 13 -7.00 0.36 0.71
C LEU A 13 -7.41 0.30 -0.76
N VAL A 14 -7.48 -0.89 -1.34
CA VAL A 14 -7.93 -1.07 -2.71
C VAL A 14 -9.40 -0.64 -2.85
N ALA A 15 -10.24 -0.98 -1.88
CA ALA A 15 -11.63 -0.56 -1.90
C ALA A 15 -11.75 0.96 -1.84
N GLU A 16 -10.96 1.61 -1.02
CA GLU A 16 -10.94 3.06 -0.93
C GLU A 16 -10.46 3.70 -2.23
N GLU A 17 -9.41 3.14 -2.84
CA GLU A 17 -8.91 3.59 -4.12
C GLU A 17 -10.00 3.52 -5.19
N HIS A 18 -10.74 2.42 -5.24
CA HIS A 18 -11.84 2.26 -6.18
C HIS A 18 -12.92 3.32 -5.98
N GLN A 19 -13.27 3.61 -4.74
CA GLN A 19 -14.28 4.64 -4.44
C GLN A 19 -13.82 6.01 -4.92
N LEU A 20 -12.56 6.33 -4.72
CA LEU A 20 -12.02 7.63 -5.15
C LEU A 20 -12.00 7.73 -6.68
N LEU A 21 -11.61 6.65 -7.36
CA LEU A 21 -11.59 6.63 -8.82
C LEU A 21 -13.00 6.69 -9.41
N GLU A 22 -13.97 6.03 -8.77
CA GLU A 22 -15.38 6.12 -9.19
C GLU A 22 -15.90 7.55 -9.06
N SER A 23 -15.52 8.26 -7.99
CA SER A 23 -15.89 9.66 -7.82
C SER A 23 -15.37 10.52 -8.97
N SER A 24 -14.16 10.24 -9.44
CA SER A 24 -13.58 11.01 -10.54
C SER A 24 -14.32 10.80 -11.85
N ARG A 25 -14.96 9.64 -12.03
CA ARG A 25 -15.72 9.33 -13.23
C ARG A 25 -17.05 10.06 -13.30
N GLY A 26 -17.47 10.66 -12.20
CA GLY A 26 -18.73 11.41 -12.14
C GLY A 26 -18.73 12.73 -12.89
N GLY A 27 -17.63 13.08 -13.57
CA GLY A 27 -17.56 14.24 -14.45
C GLY A 27 -16.93 15.48 -13.83
N GLU A 28 -16.80 15.54 -12.52
CA GLU A 28 -16.22 16.70 -11.85
C GLU A 28 -14.76 16.50 -11.44
N GLY A 29 -14.27 15.27 -11.56
CA GLY A 29 -12.92 14.94 -11.12
C GLY A 29 -12.82 14.90 -9.59
N LEU A 30 -11.60 14.82 -9.11
CA LEU A 30 -11.32 14.80 -7.66
C LEU A 30 -10.97 16.22 -7.20
N ASP A 31 -11.48 16.59 -6.01
CA ASP A 31 -11.01 17.82 -5.37
C ASP A 31 -9.63 17.61 -4.75
N GLU A 32 -9.04 18.67 -4.20
CA GLU A 32 -7.69 18.61 -3.65
C GLU A 32 -7.57 17.59 -2.51
N GLN A 33 -8.60 17.51 -1.67
CA GLN A 33 -8.59 16.55 -0.55
C GLN A 33 -8.68 15.13 -1.05
N GLU A 34 -9.50 14.88 -2.06
CA GLU A 34 -9.64 13.55 -2.65
C GLU A 34 -8.36 13.13 -3.37
N GLU A 35 -7.72 14.05 -4.09
CA GLU A 35 -6.43 13.78 -4.74
C GLU A 35 -5.35 13.45 -3.72
N ALA A 36 -5.28 14.21 -2.63
CA ALA A 36 -4.32 13.96 -1.57
C ALA A 36 -4.59 12.60 -0.92
N ARG A 37 -5.86 12.26 -0.70
CA ARG A 37 -6.23 10.96 -0.12
C ARG A 37 -5.87 9.82 -1.06
N LEU A 38 -6.14 9.97 -2.35
CA LEU A 38 -5.80 8.94 -3.34
C LEU A 38 -4.30 8.68 -3.34
N LYS A 39 -3.49 9.74 -3.33
CA LYS A 39 -2.04 9.61 -3.27
C LYS A 39 -1.61 8.91 -1.99
N ALA A 40 -2.20 9.25 -0.86
CA ALA A 40 -1.89 8.61 0.43
C ALA A 40 -2.23 7.11 0.40
N VAL A 41 -3.35 6.74 -0.22
CA VAL A 41 -3.76 5.34 -0.37
C VAL A 41 -2.75 4.59 -1.24
N GLU A 42 -2.33 5.18 -2.35
CA GLU A 42 -1.35 4.56 -3.24
C GLU A 42 -0.02 4.31 -2.54
N VAL A 43 0.47 5.29 -1.77
CA VAL A 43 1.70 5.15 -1.00
C VAL A 43 1.54 4.06 0.07
N ALA A 44 0.40 4.04 0.75
CA ALA A 44 0.13 3.01 1.77
C ALA A 44 0.11 1.61 1.16
N LEU A 45 -0.50 1.47 -0.03
CA LEU A 45 -0.50 0.19 -0.76
C LEU A 45 0.91 -0.27 -1.09
N ASP A 46 1.73 0.64 -1.60
CA ASP A 46 3.12 0.31 -1.95
C ASP A 46 3.90 -0.18 -0.72
N ARG A 47 3.69 0.46 0.42
CA ARG A 47 4.35 0.06 1.67
C ARG A 47 3.87 -1.30 2.15
N CYS A 48 2.58 -1.59 1.99
CA CYS A 48 2.04 -2.91 2.36
C CYS A 48 2.61 -4.01 1.46
N TRP A 49 2.69 -3.78 0.15
CA TRP A 49 3.28 -4.75 -0.77
C TRP A 49 4.77 -4.95 -0.49
N ASP A 50 5.48 -3.86 -0.15
CA ASP A 50 6.89 -3.96 0.23
C ASP A 50 7.07 -4.82 1.48
N LEU A 51 6.21 -4.63 2.47
CA LEU A 51 6.25 -5.42 3.70
C LEU A 51 6.05 -6.91 3.39
N LEU A 52 5.09 -7.25 2.54
CA LEU A 52 4.87 -8.64 2.14
C LEU A 52 6.10 -9.21 1.44
N ARG A 53 6.74 -8.44 0.57
CA ARG A 53 7.96 -8.89 -0.10
C ARG A 53 9.07 -9.17 0.91
N GLN A 54 9.23 -8.31 1.91
CA GLN A 54 10.22 -8.52 2.96
C GLN A 54 9.95 -9.82 3.72
N ARG A 55 8.70 -10.07 4.07
CA ARG A 55 8.32 -11.26 4.81
C ARG A 55 8.58 -12.52 4.00
N ARG A 56 8.26 -12.51 2.71
CA ARG A 56 8.52 -13.64 1.81
C ARG A 56 10.02 -13.87 1.64
N ALA A 57 10.79 -12.81 1.43
CA ALA A 57 12.24 -12.90 1.30
C ALA A 57 12.87 -13.43 2.59
N GLY A 58 12.36 -13.00 3.75
CA GLY A 58 12.82 -13.48 5.05
C GLY A 58 12.62 -14.99 5.21
N ARG A 59 11.44 -15.48 4.81
CA ARG A 59 11.15 -16.91 4.87
C ARG A 59 12.07 -17.71 3.96
N HIS A 60 12.28 -17.23 2.73
CA HIS A 60 13.18 -17.89 1.77
C HIS A 60 14.64 -17.91 2.23
N ALA A 61 15.06 -16.82 2.86
CA ALA A 61 16.44 -16.70 3.35
C ALA A 61 16.66 -17.34 4.72
N GLY A 62 15.61 -17.95 5.31
CA GLY A 62 15.68 -18.53 6.65
C GLY A 62 15.62 -17.49 7.77
N ARG A 63 15.30 -16.25 7.47
CA ARG A 63 15.13 -15.20 8.48
C ARG A 63 13.71 -15.24 9.04
N ASP A 64 13.58 -14.71 10.27
CA ASP A 64 12.29 -14.60 10.92
C ASP A 64 11.45 -13.53 10.20
N PRO A 65 10.23 -13.87 9.72
CA PRO A 65 9.34 -12.87 9.12
C PRO A 65 9.01 -11.70 10.04
N GLU A 66 9.14 -11.88 11.36
CA GLU A 66 8.93 -10.79 12.32
C GLU A 66 9.97 -9.68 12.19
N ASP A 67 11.11 -9.95 11.56
CA ASP A 67 12.13 -8.94 11.28
C ASP A 67 11.72 -7.97 10.20
N ALA A 68 10.69 -8.29 9.41
CA ALA A 68 10.18 -7.39 8.38
C ALA A 68 9.50 -6.18 9.02
N HIS A 69 9.71 -5.02 8.45
CA HIS A 69 9.11 -3.79 8.96
C HIS A 69 8.65 -2.88 7.83
N LEU A 70 7.72 -2.00 8.13
CA LEU A 70 7.21 -1.04 7.16
C LEU A 70 8.28 0.03 6.93
N ARG A 71 8.72 0.16 5.69
CA ARG A 71 9.70 1.17 5.29
C ARG A 71 9.02 2.53 5.12
N ASP A 72 9.81 3.59 5.19
CA ASP A 72 9.24 4.91 4.94
C ASP A 72 8.84 5.07 3.47
N ALA A 73 7.97 6.02 3.19
CA ALA A 73 7.41 6.22 1.87
C ALA A 73 8.49 6.54 0.82
N ALA A 74 9.48 7.33 1.18
CA ALA A 74 10.55 7.70 0.24
C ALA A 74 11.34 6.48 -0.22
N THR A 75 11.64 5.56 0.68
CA THR A 75 12.36 4.33 0.35
C THR A 75 11.54 3.45 -0.60
N VAL A 76 10.25 3.26 -0.29
CA VAL A 76 9.37 2.40 -1.09
C VAL A 76 9.13 3.01 -2.47
N GLU A 77 8.88 4.30 -2.53
CA GLU A 77 8.64 5.00 -3.80
C GLU A 77 9.85 4.89 -4.74
N GLY A 78 11.05 4.83 -4.18
CA GLY A 78 12.27 4.66 -4.98
C GLY A 78 12.31 3.36 -5.78
N TYR A 79 11.61 2.33 -5.34
CA TYR A 79 11.58 1.03 -6.02
C TYR A 79 10.70 1.02 -7.26
N GLN A 80 9.88 2.01 -7.46
CA GLN A 80 8.92 2.06 -8.55
C GLN A 80 9.46 2.75 -9.80
N GLN A 81 10.63 3.27 -9.72
CA GLN A 81 11.25 4.00 -10.84
C GLN A 81 12.13 3.12 -11.70
#